data_38255680f0d5ec0d5fb0ab0574247efd
#
_entry.id   38255680f0d5ec0d5fb0ab0574247efd
#
_cell.length_a   1.000
_cell.length_b   1.000
_cell.length_c   1.000
_cell.angle_alpha   90.00
_cell.angle_beta   90.00
_cell.angle_gamma   90.00
#
_symmetry.space_group_name_H-M   'P 1'
#
loop_
_entity.id
_entity.type
_entity.pdbx_description
1 polymer ?
#
loop_
_entity_poly.entity_id
_entity_poly.type
_entity_poly.pdbx_seq_one_letter_code
_entity_poly.pdbx_strand_id
1 'polypeptide(L)'
;MALNLASPGIQVREVDLTIGRVDATSGSIGAIVAPFTKGPVEEPQLIESEEDLLQTFGQPYSVDKHYEYWLTASSFLAYGGTLEVVRAGDTGLKNATDDGSPELLIKSDTHYNQLGYDDNIITGTVIAAKTPGSYANGIRVSIIAVSYTHLRAHET
;
A
#
# COMPACT_ATOMS: atom_id res chain seq x y z
N MET A 1 41.26 12.11 34.32
CA MET A 1 42.23 11.57 35.27
C MET A 1 43.48 11.25 34.51
N ALA A 2 44.56 11.95 34.78
CA ALA A 2 45.84 11.63 34.16
C ALA A 2 46.49 10.47 34.95
N LEU A 3 46.71 9.36 34.28
CA LEU A 3 47.44 8.23 34.81
C LEU A 3 48.93 8.59 34.83
N ASN A 4 49.49 8.83 36.04
CA ASN A 4 50.94 8.96 36.21
C ASN A 4 51.57 7.57 36.14
N LEU A 5 52.17 7.26 35.02
CA LEU A 5 53.02 6.07 34.86
C LEU A 5 54.38 6.33 35.52
N ALA A 6 54.70 5.64 36.59
CA ALA A 6 55.94 5.77 37.34
C ALA A 6 57.12 4.97 36.74
N SER A 7 56.94 4.31 35.62
CA SER A 7 57.97 3.58 34.86
C SER A 7 57.67 3.62 33.36
N PRO A 8 58.70 3.46 32.49
CA PRO A 8 58.44 3.40 31.05
C PRO A 8 57.56 2.20 30.71
N GLY A 9 56.35 2.46 30.22
CA GLY A 9 55.37 1.48 29.80
C GLY A 9 54.70 1.90 28.52
N ILE A 10 54.23 0.94 27.77
CA ILE A 10 53.44 1.16 26.56
C ILE A 10 51.96 1.24 26.98
N GLN A 11 51.36 2.40 26.75
CA GLN A 11 49.90 2.55 26.90
C GLN A 11 49.27 2.34 25.52
N VAL A 12 48.52 1.25 25.42
CA VAL A 12 47.68 1.00 24.27
C VAL A 12 46.31 1.60 24.56
N ARG A 13 45.90 2.58 23.81
CA ARG A 13 44.56 3.12 23.86
C ARG A 13 43.82 2.66 22.60
N GLU A 14 42.91 1.76 22.81
CA GLU A 14 41.97 1.37 21.74
C GLU A 14 40.97 2.49 21.57
N VAL A 15 40.97 3.09 20.41
CA VAL A 15 39.95 4.08 19.99
C VAL A 15 39.04 3.36 19.04
N ASP A 16 37.87 3.03 19.52
CA ASP A 16 36.81 2.51 18.63
C ASP A 16 36.35 3.62 17.71
N LEU A 17 36.83 3.56 16.47
CA LEU A 17 36.45 4.50 15.40
C LEU A 17 35.07 4.16 14.81
N THR A 18 34.46 3.05 15.23
CA THR A 18 33.10 2.67 14.80
C THR A 18 32.03 3.54 15.44
N ILE A 19 32.28 4.19 16.57
CA ILE A 19 31.31 5.09 17.24
C ILE A 19 31.05 6.37 16.42
N GLY A 20 31.84 6.67 15.41
CA GLY A 20 31.67 7.83 14.54
C GLY A 20 30.90 7.54 13.24
N ARG A 21 30.61 6.28 12.95
CA ARG A 21 29.60 5.94 11.98
C ARG A 21 28.25 6.05 12.66
N VAL A 22 27.70 7.25 12.67
CA VAL A 22 26.25 7.36 12.60
C VAL A 22 25.92 6.54 11.37
N ASP A 23 25.37 5.35 11.56
CA ASP A 23 24.59 4.74 10.51
C ASP A 23 23.60 5.81 10.10
N ALA A 24 23.88 6.49 9.03
CA ALA A 24 22.88 7.22 8.31
C ALA A 24 21.97 6.17 7.64
N THR A 25 21.28 5.40 8.46
CA THR A 25 19.99 4.86 8.15
C THR A 25 19.00 6.04 8.19
N SER A 26 19.34 7.12 7.49
CA SER A 26 18.31 7.93 6.87
C SER A 26 17.62 6.94 5.95
N GLY A 27 16.44 6.48 6.38
CA GLY A 27 15.69 5.51 5.61
C GLY A 27 15.69 5.95 4.16
N SER A 28 16.23 5.12 3.27
CA SER A 28 16.25 5.44 1.86
C SER A 28 14.81 5.50 1.40
N ILE A 29 14.29 6.70 1.21
CA ILE A 29 12.95 6.90 0.65
C ILE A 29 13.12 6.94 -0.85
N GLY A 30 12.59 5.94 -1.54
CA GLY A 30 12.51 5.91 -2.99
C GLY A 30 11.14 6.38 -3.46
N ALA A 31 11.03 6.67 -4.75
CA ALA A 31 9.74 6.94 -5.39
C ALA A 31 9.64 6.20 -6.72
N ILE A 32 8.47 5.66 -7.01
CA ILE A 32 8.17 4.98 -8.28
C ILE A 32 6.79 5.38 -8.79
N VAL A 33 6.72 5.64 -10.08
CA VAL A 33 5.46 5.83 -10.80
C VAL A 33 5.32 4.71 -11.82
N ALA A 34 4.25 3.91 -11.69
CA ALA A 34 4.06 2.77 -12.57
C ALA A 34 2.57 2.41 -12.75
N PRO A 35 2.22 1.73 -13.85
CA PRO A 35 0.86 1.33 -14.15
C PRO A 35 0.48 0.03 -13.40
N PHE A 36 0.39 0.09 -12.09
CA PHE A 36 -0.08 -1.04 -11.29
C PHE A 36 -1.53 -1.40 -11.60
N THR A 37 -1.91 -2.64 -11.37
CA THR A 37 -3.23 -3.18 -11.76
C THR A 37 -4.34 -2.83 -10.77
N LYS A 38 -3.97 -2.58 -9.52
CA LYS A 38 -4.87 -2.27 -8.39
C LYS A 38 -4.31 -1.06 -7.64
N GLY A 39 -5.10 -0.49 -6.76
CA GLY A 39 -4.69 0.59 -5.86
C GLY A 39 -5.15 1.98 -6.30
N PRO A 40 -4.95 2.98 -5.44
CA PRO A 40 -5.31 4.37 -5.74
C PRO A 40 -4.49 4.90 -6.92
N VAL A 41 -5.11 5.80 -7.67
CA VAL A 41 -4.53 6.39 -8.88
C VAL A 41 -4.22 7.85 -8.62
N GLU A 42 -3.06 8.29 -9.11
CA GLU A 42 -2.60 9.69 -8.99
C GLU A 42 -2.43 10.19 -7.53
N GLU A 43 -2.39 9.28 -6.58
CA GLU A 43 -2.19 9.58 -5.17
C GLU A 43 -0.97 8.81 -4.65
N PRO A 44 0.03 9.49 -4.06
CA PRO A 44 1.20 8.81 -3.50
C PRO A 44 0.80 7.96 -2.29
N GLN A 45 1.28 6.73 -2.28
CA GLN A 45 1.11 5.78 -1.19
C GLN A 45 2.47 5.41 -0.63
N LEU A 46 2.63 5.56 0.68
CA LEU A 46 3.84 5.14 1.38
C LEU A 46 3.77 3.65 1.63
N ILE A 47 4.76 2.92 1.14
CA ILE A 47 4.89 1.47 1.24
C ILE A 47 6.18 1.14 1.98
N GLU A 48 6.05 0.36 3.04
CA GLU A 48 7.18 0.00 3.90
C GLU A 48 7.59 -1.48 3.77
N SER A 49 6.72 -2.30 3.18
CA SER A 49 6.95 -3.73 3.02
C SER A 49 6.44 -4.25 1.68
N GLU A 50 6.98 -5.41 1.26
CA GLU A 50 6.49 -6.12 0.07
C GLU A 50 5.03 -6.56 0.25
N GLU A 51 4.64 -6.90 1.47
CA GLU A 51 3.26 -7.29 1.76
C GLU A 51 2.29 -6.12 1.59
N ASP A 52 2.65 -4.93 2.02
CA ASP A 52 1.87 -3.71 1.79
C ASP A 52 1.75 -3.39 0.30
N LEU A 53 2.84 -3.62 -0.46
CA LEU A 53 2.84 -3.47 -1.91
C LEU A 53 1.83 -4.44 -2.56
N LEU A 54 1.84 -5.69 -2.15
CA LEU A 54 0.90 -6.72 -2.61
C LEU A 54 -0.56 -6.37 -2.27
N GLN A 55 -0.82 -5.96 -1.05
CA GLN A 55 -2.16 -5.64 -0.60
C GLN A 55 -2.73 -4.41 -1.31
N THR A 56 -1.91 -3.38 -1.48
CA THR A 56 -2.33 -2.11 -2.08
C THR A 56 -2.38 -2.16 -3.59
N PHE A 57 -1.34 -2.66 -4.24
CA PHE A 57 -1.18 -2.60 -5.70
C PHE A 57 -1.41 -3.93 -6.42
N GLY A 58 -1.65 -5.00 -5.66
CA GLY A 58 -1.96 -6.32 -6.20
C GLY A 58 -0.72 -7.09 -6.64
N GLN A 59 -0.97 -8.29 -7.18
CA GLN A 59 0.10 -9.18 -7.64
C GLN A 59 0.61 -8.78 -9.02
N PRO A 60 1.89 -9.04 -9.33
CA PRO A 60 2.42 -8.85 -10.67
C PRO A 60 1.80 -9.87 -11.64
N TYR A 61 1.48 -9.43 -12.85
CA TYR A 61 1.10 -10.33 -13.93
C TYR A 61 2.35 -10.81 -14.68
N SER A 62 2.47 -12.11 -14.88
CA SER A 62 3.62 -12.73 -15.52
C SER A 62 3.72 -12.45 -17.03
N VAL A 63 2.65 -11.95 -17.64
CA VAL A 63 2.53 -11.79 -19.10
C VAL A 63 2.74 -10.36 -19.55
N ASP A 64 2.59 -9.39 -18.65
CA ASP A 64 2.66 -7.98 -18.98
C ASP A 64 3.87 -7.30 -18.33
N LYS A 65 4.28 -6.18 -18.87
CA LYS A 65 5.36 -5.32 -18.38
C LYS A 65 5.22 -4.87 -16.91
N HIS A 66 4.08 -5.10 -16.29
CA HIS A 66 3.82 -4.85 -14.87
C HIS A 66 4.74 -5.65 -13.93
N TYR A 67 5.24 -6.79 -14.39
CA TYR A 67 6.18 -7.58 -13.62
C TYR A 67 7.49 -6.83 -13.34
N GLU A 68 8.00 -6.10 -14.32
CA GLU A 68 9.26 -5.35 -14.18
C GLU A 68 9.13 -4.24 -13.13
N TYR A 69 8.05 -3.47 -13.16
CA TYR A 69 7.80 -2.39 -12.21
C TYR A 69 7.60 -2.91 -10.79
N TRP A 70 6.83 -3.98 -10.69
CA TRP A 70 6.56 -4.59 -9.40
C TRP A 70 7.81 -5.18 -8.78
N LEU A 71 8.61 -5.90 -9.56
CA LEU A 71 9.86 -6.49 -9.10
C LEU A 71 10.89 -5.43 -8.69
N THR A 72 10.94 -4.32 -9.40
CA THR A 72 11.81 -3.19 -9.04
C THR A 72 11.42 -2.61 -7.69
N ALA A 73 10.11 -2.40 -7.46
CA ALA A 73 9.59 -1.90 -6.18
C ALA A 73 9.87 -2.90 -5.04
N SER A 74 9.57 -4.19 -5.24
CA SER A 74 9.81 -5.26 -4.28
C SER A 74 11.30 -5.37 -3.93
N SER A 75 12.18 -5.33 -4.94
CA SER A 75 13.63 -5.37 -4.73
C SER A 75 14.14 -4.19 -3.90
N PHE A 76 13.61 -3.00 -4.13
CA PHE A 76 13.95 -1.82 -3.32
C PHE A 76 13.53 -1.98 -1.86
N LEU A 77 12.30 -2.44 -1.63
CA LEU A 77 11.77 -2.71 -0.28
C LEU A 77 12.56 -3.79 0.46
N ALA A 78 13.05 -4.82 -0.26
CA ALA A 78 13.87 -5.87 0.31
C ALA A 78 15.20 -5.37 0.91
N TYR A 79 15.70 -4.21 0.48
CA TYR A 79 16.87 -3.55 1.06
C TYR A 79 16.54 -2.70 2.30
N GLY A 80 15.30 -2.71 2.77
CA GLY A 80 14.86 -1.99 3.97
C GLY A 80 14.60 -0.50 3.74
N GLY A 81 14.34 -0.08 2.50
CA GLY A 81 13.89 1.26 2.15
C GLY A 81 12.38 1.42 2.29
N THR A 82 11.94 2.66 2.36
CA THR A 82 10.52 3.04 2.24
C THR A 82 10.27 3.56 0.84
N LEU A 83 9.16 3.19 0.23
CA LEU A 83 8.87 3.54 -1.16
C LEU A 83 7.58 4.35 -1.26
N GLU A 84 7.65 5.54 -1.85
CA GLU A 84 6.47 6.26 -2.31
C GLU A 84 6.07 5.73 -3.69
N VAL A 85 4.89 5.15 -3.77
CA VAL A 85 4.35 4.55 -4.98
C VAL A 85 3.18 5.36 -5.49
N VAL A 86 3.25 5.78 -6.74
CA VAL A 86 2.15 6.43 -7.44
C VAL A 86 1.70 5.56 -8.61
N ARG A 87 0.43 5.17 -8.60
CA ARG A 87 -0.14 4.45 -9.72
C ARG A 87 -0.50 5.41 -10.85
N ALA A 88 0.10 5.21 -12.01
CA ALA A 88 -0.31 5.90 -13.22
C ALA A 88 -1.65 5.36 -13.72
N GLY A 89 -2.58 6.25 -13.99
CA GLY A 89 -3.87 5.91 -14.58
C GLY A 89 -3.87 6.03 -16.11
N ASP A 90 -4.67 5.20 -16.76
CA ASP A 90 -5.00 5.33 -18.15
C ASP A 90 -6.35 6.08 -18.32
N THR A 91 -6.56 6.70 -19.45
CA THR A 91 -7.80 7.45 -19.77
C THR A 91 -9.06 6.59 -19.78
N GLY A 92 -8.91 5.28 -19.89
CA GLY A 92 -10.00 4.30 -19.92
C GLY A 92 -10.28 3.61 -18.57
N LEU A 93 -9.65 4.05 -17.48
CA LEU A 93 -9.85 3.43 -16.17
C LEU A 93 -11.26 3.70 -15.63
N LYS A 94 -11.89 2.63 -15.15
CA LYS A 94 -13.22 2.63 -14.52
C LYS A 94 -13.22 1.72 -13.32
N ASN A 95 -14.07 2.04 -12.35
CA ASN A 95 -14.35 1.14 -11.24
C ASN A 95 -15.36 0.07 -11.68
N ALA A 96 -15.17 -1.16 -11.24
CA ALA A 96 -16.18 -2.19 -11.44
C ALA A 96 -17.41 -1.85 -10.57
N THR A 97 -18.60 -1.91 -11.17
CA THR A 97 -19.89 -1.67 -10.54
C THR A 97 -20.76 -2.92 -10.65
N ASP A 98 -21.84 -2.98 -9.90
CA ASP A 98 -22.76 -4.12 -9.86
C ASP A 98 -23.42 -4.45 -11.20
N ASP A 99 -23.72 -3.44 -12.01
CA ASP A 99 -24.35 -3.58 -13.32
C ASP A 99 -23.55 -3.01 -14.49
N GLY A 100 -22.39 -2.42 -14.21
CA GLY A 100 -21.54 -1.78 -15.21
C GLY A 100 -22.02 -0.40 -15.69
N SER A 101 -23.09 0.12 -15.13
CA SER A 101 -23.67 1.43 -15.44
C SER A 101 -24.16 2.12 -14.16
N PRO A 102 -23.86 3.41 -13.95
CA PRO A 102 -23.08 4.30 -14.80
C PRO A 102 -21.57 4.02 -14.75
N GLU A 103 -20.84 4.54 -15.75
CA GLU A 103 -19.39 4.52 -15.72
C GLU A 103 -18.87 5.37 -14.57
N LEU A 104 -18.20 4.74 -13.64
CA LEU A 104 -17.74 5.36 -12.42
C LEU A 104 -16.22 5.40 -12.39
N LEU A 105 -15.65 6.54 -11.99
CA LEU A 105 -14.21 6.69 -11.77
C LEU A 105 -13.95 7.29 -10.39
N ILE A 106 -13.70 6.45 -9.43
CA ILE A 106 -13.20 6.80 -8.10
C ILE A 106 -11.72 6.48 -8.06
N LYS A 107 -10.86 7.48 -8.06
CA LYS A 107 -9.41 7.32 -8.15
C LYS A 107 -8.81 6.87 -6.81
N SER A 108 -9.30 7.44 -5.71
CA SER A 108 -8.79 7.24 -4.36
C SER A 108 -9.85 7.58 -3.31
N ASP A 109 -9.55 7.32 -2.04
CA ASP A 109 -10.42 7.71 -0.93
C ASP A 109 -10.56 9.25 -0.84
N THR A 110 -9.50 9.98 -1.11
CA THR A 110 -9.52 11.44 -1.17
C THR A 110 -10.46 11.94 -2.26
N HIS A 111 -10.39 11.35 -3.46
CA HIS A 111 -11.26 11.68 -4.57
C HIS A 111 -12.73 11.34 -4.28
N TYR A 112 -12.98 10.21 -3.61
CA TYR A 112 -14.31 9.82 -3.15
C TYR A 112 -14.93 10.88 -2.23
N ASN A 113 -14.18 11.30 -1.21
CA ASN A 113 -14.65 12.31 -0.26
C ASN A 113 -14.85 13.69 -0.89
N GLN A 114 -13.98 14.08 -1.83
CA GLN A 114 -14.08 15.38 -2.53
C GLN A 114 -15.31 15.47 -3.43
N LEU A 115 -15.72 14.37 -4.05
CA LEU A 115 -16.88 14.32 -4.91
C LEU A 115 -18.19 14.14 -4.16
N GLY A 116 -18.17 13.91 -2.85
CA GLY A 116 -19.36 13.79 -2.02
C GLY A 116 -20.22 12.57 -2.37
N TYR A 117 -19.61 11.44 -2.71
CA TYR A 117 -20.33 10.21 -3.04
C TYR A 117 -21.22 9.70 -1.90
N ASP A 118 -20.89 10.06 -0.66
CA ASP A 118 -21.72 9.73 0.51
C ASP A 118 -23.10 10.41 0.48
N ASP A 119 -23.27 11.47 -0.29
CA ASP A 119 -24.50 12.22 -0.42
C ASP A 119 -25.46 11.65 -1.51
N ASN A 120 -25.31 10.39 -1.91
CA ASN A 120 -26.10 9.71 -2.93
C ASN A 120 -26.08 10.39 -4.33
N ILE A 121 -24.94 10.96 -4.70
CA ILE A 121 -24.78 11.62 -6.00
C ILE A 121 -24.85 10.62 -7.17
N ILE A 122 -24.55 9.34 -6.90
CA ILE A 122 -24.60 8.28 -7.90
C ILE A 122 -25.92 7.53 -7.78
N THR A 123 -26.78 7.74 -8.76
CA THR A 123 -28.02 6.96 -8.90
C THR A 123 -27.75 5.71 -9.73
N GLY A 124 -28.16 4.56 -9.21
CA GLY A 124 -28.17 3.31 -9.96
C GLY A 124 -27.05 2.33 -9.64
N THR A 125 -26.07 2.71 -8.85
CA THR A 125 -25.00 1.81 -8.39
C THR A 125 -25.13 1.56 -6.89
N VAL A 126 -25.22 0.30 -6.49
CA VAL A 126 -25.30 -0.11 -5.08
C VAL A 126 -23.91 -0.50 -4.55
N ILE A 127 -23.10 -1.09 -5.41
CA ILE A 127 -21.76 -1.57 -5.05
C ILE A 127 -20.79 -1.16 -6.15
N ALA A 128 -19.66 -0.58 -5.75
CA ALA A 128 -18.57 -0.26 -6.63
C ALA A 128 -17.23 -0.72 -6.04
N ALA A 129 -16.27 -1.03 -6.91
CA ALA A 129 -14.92 -1.31 -6.47
C ALA A 129 -14.27 -0.02 -5.93
N LYS A 130 -13.52 -0.14 -4.85
CA LYS A 130 -12.88 0.99 -4.16
C LYS A 130 -11.89 1.76 -5.06
N THR A 131 -11.18 1.04 -5.92
CA THR A 131 -10.18 1.62 -6.84
C THR A 131 -10.43 1.16 -8.27
N PRO A 132 -10.08 1.95 -9.29
CA PRO A 132 -10.36 1.61 -10.66
C PRO A 132 -9.43 0.51 -11.19
N GLY A 133 -9.93 -0.31 -12.10
CA GLY A 133 -9.18 -1.35 -12.79
C GLY A 133 -9.96 -2.63 -13.00
N SER A 134 -9.44 -3.48 -13.87
CA SER A 134 -10.08 -4.77 -14.22
C SER A 134 -9.94 -5.85 -13.14
N TYR A 135 -9.15 -5.64 -12.11
CA TYR A 135 -8.93 -6.62 -11.04
C TYR A 135 -10.21 -7.01 -10.29
N ALA A 136 -11.18 -6.11 -10.22
CA ALA A 136 -12.45 -6.33 -9.55
C ALA A 136 -13.54 -6.92 -10.47
N ASN A 137 -13.27 -7.07 -11.76
CA ASN A 137 -14.21 -7.65 -12.68
C ASN A 137 -14.44 -9.13 -12.35
N GLY A 138 -15.71 -9.53 -12.25
CA GLY A 138 -16.08 -10.90 -11.91
C GLY A 138 -16.12 -11.24 -10.41
N ILE A 139 -15.84 -10.29 -9.52
CA ILE A 139 -16.10 -10.45 -8.08
C ILE A 139 -17.62 -10.53 -7.87
N ARG A 140 -18.05 -11.57 -7.15
CA ARG A 140 -19.46 -11.74 -6.76
C ARG A 140 -19.65 -11.27 -5.34
N VAL A 141 -20.58 -10.35 -5.13
CA VAL A 141 -20.95 -9.85 -3.82
C VAL A 141 -22.33 -10.42 -3.46
N SER A 142 -22.45 -10.97 -2.26
CA SER A 142 -23.73 -11.48 -1.73
C SER A 142 -23.98 -10.82 -0.37
N ILE A 143 -25.12 -10.15 -0.26
CA ILE A 143 -25.57 -9.54 1.00
C ILE A 143 -26.63 -10.46 1.60
N ILE A 144 -26.31 -11.07 2.72
CA ILE A 144 -27.21 -11.98 3.44
C ILE A 144 -27.66 -11.30 4.74
N ALA A 145 -28.95 -11.00 4.84
CA ALA A 145 -29.51 -10.53 6.09
C ALA A 145 -29.57 -11.68 7.09
N VAL A 146 -28.81 -11.59 8.18
CA VAL A 146 -28.92 -12.54 9.29
C VAL A 146 -30.11 -12.14 10.16
N SER A 147 -31.20 -12.87 10.01
CA SER A 147 -32.32 -12.77 10.94
C SER A 147 -31.92 -13.48 12.23
N TYR A 148 -31.87 -12.75 13.36
CA TYR A 148 -31.77 -13.38 14.68
C TYR A 148 -33.03 -14.15 14.95
N THR A 149 -33.01 -15.46 14.78
CA THR A 149 -34.01 -16.35 15.36
C THR A 149 -33.75 -16.40 16.86
N HIS A 150 -34.49 -15.62 17.63
CA HIS A 150 -34.60 -15.85 19.07
C HIS A 150 -35.15 -17.25 19.27
N LEU A 151 -34.28 -18.18 19.63
CA LEU A 151 -34.69 -19.40 20.26
C LEU A 151 -35.35 -19.02 21.60
N ARG A 152 -36.65 -18.93 21.62
CA ARG A 152 -37.38 -18.93 22.89
C ARG A 152 -37.07 -20.26 23.55
N ALA A 153 -36.29 -20.22 24.64
CA ALA A 153 -36.22 -21.31 25.56
C ALA A 153 -37.68 -21.56 26.05
N HIS A 154 -38.24 -22.71 25.73
CA HIS A 154 -39.43 -23.19 26.36
C HIS A 154 -39.07 -23.50 27.81
N GLU A 155 -39.48 -22.63 28.72
CA GLU A 155 -39.62 -22.97 30.12
C GLU A 155 -40.85 -23.89 30.21
N THR A 156 -40.62 -25.15 30.56
CA THR A 156 -41.60 -26.10 31.07
C THR A 156 -41.57 -26.08 32.59
#